data_39b6045b85887397a302b855d57f856c
#
_entry.id   39b6045b85887397a302b855d57f856c
#
_cell.length_a   1.000
_cell.length_b   1.000
_cell.length_c   1.000
_cell.angle_alpha   90.00
_cell.angle_beta   90.00
_cell.angle_gamma   90.00
#
_symmetry.space_group_name_H-M   'P 1'
#
loop_
_entity.id
_entity.type
_entity.pdbx_description
1 polymer ?
#
loop_
_entity_poly.entity_id
_entity_poly.type
_entity_poly.pdbx_seq_one_letter_code
_entity_poly.pdbx_strand_id
1 'polypeptide(L)'
;MLGTADLDLLWVCTPPAAHAEPAIAWLDRGLPLYLEKPIARSLDDASAIVAAAAGSRAVCAVGYQWRALDILGDARRALAGQTVGCLVGQSVGGTQARSWFLDNAAGGGNLLERGSHQIDLARALAGEVTAVQAAAASVRLAPRTGPAGDIDDAVTLVLHFEAGGLGTIVVAWTSAALPGSYWVEVTAPDAAIRLDLDPHFRLSGVSNGAPVAAVAQARPFDRSVDRFVAAARSGAPDLVCCAPGDAIATLAVAAAAEEALASGQTVPVSCLG
;
A
#
# COMPACT_ATOMS: atom_id res chain seq x y z
N MET A 1 -12.04 -22.32 -14.51
CA MET A 1 -10.57 -22.33 -14.75
C MET A 1 -9.80 -22.83 -13.53
N LEU A 2 -9.98 -22.27 -12.32
CA LEU A 2 -9.23 -22.69 -11.11
C LEU A 2 -9.43 -24.16 -10.70
N GLY A 3 -10.55 -24.78 -11.07
CA GLY A 3 -10.84 -26.19 -10.71
C GLY A 3 -10.23 -27.27 -11.60
N THR A 4 -9.65 -26.92 -12.74
CA THR A 4 -9.19 -27.88 -13.76
C THR A 4 -7.71 -27.76 -14.14
N ALA A 5 -7.03 -26.70 -13.70
CA ALA A 5 -5.63 -26.49 -13.97
C ALA A 5 -4.76 -27.10 -12.86
N ASP A 6 -3.72 -27.81 -13.24
CA ASP A 6 -2.66 -28.28 -12.34
C ASP A 6 -1.63 -27.15 -12.21
N LEU A 7 -1.78 -26.35 -11.15
CA LEU A 7 -0.95 -25.17 -10.89
C LEU A 7 -0.33 -25.29 -9.51
N ASP A 8 0.94 -24.91 -9.39
CA ASP A 8 1.69 -24.91 -8.13
C ASP A 8 1.44 -23.65 -7.30
N LEU A 9 1.07 -22.54 -7.94
CA LEU A 9 0.78 -21.26 -7.31
C LEU A 9 -0.19 -20.44 -8.18
N LEU A 10 -0.83 -19.44 -7.57
CA LEU A 10 -1.70 -18.50 -8.28
C LEU A 10 -1.23 -17.07 -8.03
N TRP A 11 -1.35 -16.23 -9.07
CA TRP A 11 -1.26 -14.78 -8.96
C TRP A 11 -2.58 -14.15 -9.38
N VAL A 12 -3.25 -13.48 -8.44
CA VAL A 12 -4.51 -12.75 -8.68
C VAL A 12 -4.19 -11.30 -8.98
N CYS A 13 -4.52 -10.86 -10.21
CA CYS A 13 -4.28 -9.51 -10.73
C CYS A 13 -5.59 -8.87 -11.23
N THR A 14 -6.73 -9.29 -10.70
CA THR A 14 -8.04 -8.73 -11.01
C THR A 14 -8.20 -7.34 -10.37
N PRO A 15 -9.24 -6.55 -10.68
CA PRO A 15 -9.58 -5.39 -9.88
C PRO A 15 -9.87 -5.77 -8.41
N PRO A 16 -9.59 -4.88 -7.44
CA PRO A 16 -9.73 -5.17 -6.00
C PRO A 16 -11.08 -5.75 -5.56
N ALA A 17 -12.18 -5.31 -6.17
CA ALA A 17 -13.52 -5.85 -5.89
C ALA A 17 -13.70 -7.32 -6.32
N ALA A 18 -12.81 -7.86 -7.14
CA ALA A 18 -12.85 -9.25 -7.61
C ALA A 18 -11.72 -10.10 -7.01
N HIS A 19 -11.10 -9.69 -5.91
CA HIS A 19 -9.99 -10.40 -5.28
C HIS A 19 -10.48 -11.57 -4.41
N ALA A 20 -11.55 -11.39 -3.63
CA ALA A 20 -11.92 -12.30 -2.55
C ALA A 20 -12.25 -13.71 -3.04
N GLU A 21 -13.15 -13.84 -4.01
CA GLU A 21 -13.59 -15.14 -4.50
C GLU A 21 -12.42 -16.04 -4.98
N PRO A 22 -11.59 -15.62 -5.94
CA PRO A 22 -10.49 -16.47 -6.40
C PRO A 22 -9.41 -16.67 -5.34
N ALA A 23 -9.15 -15.69 -4.47
CA ALA A 23 -8.15 -15.82 -3.41
C ALA A 23 -8.56 -16.87 -2.38
N ILE A 24 -9.79 -16.80 -1.87
CA ILE A 24 -10.31 -17.74 -0.88
C ILE A 24 -10.38 -19.16 -1.47
N ALA A 25 -10.98 -19.31 -2.65
CA ALA A 25 -11.08 -20.60 -3.33
C ALA A 25 -9.71 -21.27 -3.59
N TRP A 26 -8.66 -20.47 -3.76
CA TRP A 26 -7.31 -20.97 -3.96
C TRP A 26 -6.62 -21.35 -2.64
N LEU A 27 -6.76 -20.50 -1.61
CA LEU A 27 -6.23 -20.74 -0.27
C LEU A 27 -6.84 -21.97 0.38
N ASP A 28 -8.13 -22.23 0.16
CA ASP A 28 -8.82 -23.44 0.64
C ASP A 28 -8.24 -24.74 0.06
N ARG A 29 -7.55 -24.67 -1.07
CA ARG A 29 -6.80 -25.79 -1.66
C ARG A 29 -5.43 -26.00 -1.01
N GLY A 30 -5.00 -25.12 -0.13
CA GLY A 30 -3.68 -25.17 0.50
C GLY A 30 -2.53 -24.82 -0.44
N LEU A 31 -2.77 -23.99 -1.46
CA LEU A 31 -1.78 -23.63 -2.49
C LEU A 31 -1.32 -22.17 -2.37
N PRO A 32 -0.03 -21.88 -2.66
CA PRO A 32 0.53 -20.54 -2.52
C PRO A 32 -0.17 -19.50 -3.40
N LEU A 33 -0.41 -18.31 -2.81
CA LEU A 33 -1.11 -17.20 -3.45
C LEU A 33 -0.29 -15.91 -3.40
N TYR A 34 -0.09 -15.28 -4.57
CA TYR A 34 0.27 -13.86 -4.65
C TYR A 34 -0.95 -13.06 -5.05
N LEU A 35 -1.38 -12.15 -4.19
CA LEU A 35 -2.54 -11.31 -4.40
C LEU A 35 -2.10 -9.88 -4.65
N GLU A 36 -2.57 -9.24 -5.74
CA GLU A 36 -2.28 -7.83 -5.98
C GLU A 36 -2.88 -6.93 -4.89
N LYS A 37 -2.25 -5.79 -4.72
CA LYS A 37 -2.72 -4.74 -3.79
C LYS A 37 -3.86 -3.90 -4.43
N PRO A 38 -4.71 -3.28 -3.59
CA PRO A 38 -4.94 -3.57 -2.18
C PRO A 38 -5.50 -4.99 -2.00
N ILE A 39 -5.44 -5.53 -0.79
CA ILE A 39 -5.88 -6.91 -0.52
C ILE A 39 -7.33 -7.17 -0.98
N ALA A 40 -8.21 -6.18 -0.83
CA ALA A 40 -9.60 -6.20 -1.32
C ALA A 40 -10.12 -4.77 -1.49
N ARG A 41 -11.37 -4.61 -1.97
CA ARG A 41 -12.08 -3.31 -2.02
C ARG A 41 -12.75 -2.99 -0.68
N SER A 42 -13.18 -3.98 0.08
CA SER A 42 -13.87 -3.84 1.36
C SER A 42 -13.12 -4.52 2.51
N LEU A 43 -13.34 -4.07 3.74
CA LEU A 43 -12.79 -4.70 4.94
C LEU A 43 -13.39 -6.09 5.19
N ASP A 44 -14.63 -6.31 4.82
CA ASP A 44 -15.28 -7.62 4.95
C ASP A 44 -14.61 -8.66 4.05
N ASP A 45 -14.39 -8.33 2.78
CA ASP A 45 -13.68 -9.20 1.85
C ASP A 45 -12.23 -9.43 2.29
N ALA A 46 -11.55 -8.38 2.76
CA ALA A 46 -10.20 -8.49 3.27
C ALA A 46 -10.12 -9.40 4.50
N SER A 47 -11.08 -9.28 5.43
CA SER A 47 -11.19 -10.15 6.61
C SER A 47 -11.41 -11.62 6.23
N ALA A 48 -12.25 -11.87 5.23
CA ALA A 48 -12.46 -13.23 4.70
C ALA A 48 -11.18 -13.81 4.07
N ILE A 49 -10.41 -13.01 3.32
CA ILE A 49 -9.11 -13.42 2.77
C ILE A 49 -8.11 -13.71 3.89
N VAL A 50 -8.02 -12.84 4.91
CA VAL A 50 -7.13 -13.05 6.07
C VAL A 50 -7.48 -14.34 6.80
N ALA A 51 -8.78 -14.60 7.04
CA ALA A 51 -9.24 -15.82 7.68
C ALA A 51 -8.91 -17.07 6.85
N ALA A 52 -9.12 -17.04 5.54
CA ALA A 52 -8.74 -18.13 4.64
C ALA A 52 -7.23 -18.37 4.63
N ALA A 53 -6.42 -17.30 4.61
CA ALA A 53 -4.97 -17.41 4.68
C ALA A 53 -4.48 -18.00 6.02
N ALA A 54 -5.10 -17.61 7.14
CA ALA A 54 -4.78 -18.16 8.46
C ALA A 54 -5.18 -19.63 8.61
N GLY A 55 -6.29 -20.03 8.00
CA GLY A 55 -6.75 -21.43 7.95
C GLY A 55 -5.97 -22.31 6.98
N SER A 56 -5.28 -21.71 6.01
CA SER A 56 -4.47 -22.39 5.01
C SER A 56 -3.07 -22.70 5.53
N ARG A 57 -2.46 -23.76 4.99
CA ARG A 57 -1.01 -24.03 5.17
C ARG A 57 -0.17 -23.34 4.10
N ALA A 58 -0.80 -22.68 3.16
CA ALA A 58 -0.14 -22.05 2.04
C ALA A 58 0.43 -20.67 2.40
N VAL A 59 1.51 -20.33 1.72
CA VAL A 59 2.05 -18.96 1.79
C VAL A 59 1.13 -18.03 1.00
N CYS A 60 0.73 -16.92 1.63
CA CYS A 60 -0.02 -15.86 0.99
C CYS A 60 0.76 -14.54 1.10
N ALA A 61 1.00 -13.87 -0.03
CA ALA A 61 1.64 -12.57 -0.12
C ALA A 61 0.71 -11.55 -0.76
N VAL A 62 0.75 -10.30 -0.29
CA VAL A 62 0.04 -9.17 -0.90
C VAL A 62 1.03 -8.19 -1.53
N GLY A 63 0.72 -7.69 -2.73
CA GLY A 63 1.60 -6.98 -3.64
C GLY A 63 2.03 -5.56 -3.24
N TYR A 64 2.25 -5.27 -1.96
CA TYR A 64 2.86 -4.02 -1.50
C TYR A 64 4.37 -4.06 -1.72
N GLN A 65 4.78 -3.97 -3.00
CA GLN A 65 6.15 -4.19 -3.42
C GLN A 65 7.19 -3.22 -2.82
N TRP A 66 6.80 -2.01 -2.37
CA TRP A 66 7.76 -1.11 -1.74
C TRP A 66 8.32 -1.65 -0.41
N ARG A 67 7.64 -2.60 0.22
CA ARG A 67 8.21 -3.35 1.35
C ARG A 67 9.38 -4.26 0.95
N ALA A 68 9.52 -4.56 -0.33
CA ALA A 68 10.64 -5.33 -0.87
C ALA A 68 11.86 -4.47 -1.25
N LEU A 69 11.81 -3.15 -1.09
CA LEU A 69 12.96 -2.28 -1.31
C LEU A 69 14.14 -2.73 -0.43
N ASP A 70 15.28 -3.03 -1.03
CA ASP A 70 16.49 -3.42 -0.29
C ASP A 70 17.03 -2.29 0.57
N ILE A 71 16.84 -1.04 0.16
CA ILE A 71 17.18 0.17 0.92
C ILE A 71 16.22 0.48 2.07
N LEU A 72 15.08 -0.23 2.19
CA LEU A 72 14.13 -0.03 3.31
C LEU A 72 14.74 -0.41 4.66
N GLY A 73 15.61 -1.43 4.66
CA GLY A 73 16.37 -1.81 5.85
C GLY A 73 17.32 -0.69 6.33
N ASP A 74 17.94 0.03 5.39
CA ASP A 74 18.80 1.18 5.69
C ASP A 74 17.99 2.35 6.24
N ALA A 75 16.83 2.64 5.65
CA ALA A 75 15.91 3.65 6.14
C ALA A 75 15.44 3.36 7.58
N ARG A 76 15.04 2.12 7.86
CA ARG A 76 14.64 1.70 9.21
C ARG A 76 15.80 1.79 10.21
N ARG A 77 17.02 1.45 9.81
CA ARG A 77 18.21 1.62 10.67
C ARG A 77 18.48 3.09 10.98
N ALA A 78 18.32 3.97 10.01
CA ALA A 78 18.48 5.41 10.20
C ALA A 78 17.49 6.00 11.21
N LEU A 79 16.29 5.42 11.32
CA LEU A 79 15.21 5.82 12.23
C LEU A 79 15.19 5.02 13.54
N ALA A 80 16.06 4.01 13.69
CA ALA A 80 15.99 3.07 14.80
C ALA A 80 16.14 3.77 16.15
N GLY A 81 15.24 3.41 17.10
CA GLY A 81 15.23 3.98 18.46
C GLY A 81 14.66 5.40 18.54
N GLN A 82 14.14 5.94 17.45
CA GLN A 82 13.57 7.28 17.41
C GLN A 82 12.07 7.24 17.07
N THR A 83 11.31 8.14 17.67
CA THR A 83 9.92 8.38 17.25
C THR A 83 9.91 9.28 16.02
N VAL A 84 9.25 8.84 14.96
CA VAL A 84 9.02 9.67 13.78
C VAL A 84 8.10 10.83 14.17
N GLY A 85 8.60 12.05 14.05
CA GLY A 85 7.82 13.26 14.35
C GLY A 85 6.97 13.70 13.16
N CYS A 86 7.52 13.61 11.96
CA CYS A 86 6.82 14.00 10.73
C CYS A 86 7.19 13.09 9.58
N LEU A 87 6.16 12.73 8.77
CA LEU A 87 6.30 12.05 7.50
C LEU A 87 5.57 12.82 6.43
N VAL A 88 6.20 13.04 5.27
CA VAL A 88 5.55 13.60 4.09
C VAL A 88 5.71 12.64 2.93
N GLY A 89 4.60 12.22 2.33
CA GLY A 89 4.58 11.29 1.20
C GLY A 89 3.90 11.89 -0.03
N GLN A 90 4.41 11.61 -1.22
CA GLN A 90 3.83 12.07 -2.47
C GLN A 90 3.80 10.97 -3.52
N SER A 91 2.64 10.84 -4.18
CA SER A 91 2.45 10.06 -5.39
C SER A 91 1.63 10.85 -6.39
N VAL A 92 2.30 11.68 -7.18
CA VAL A 92 1.67 12.55 -8.19
C VAL A 92 2.09 12.09 -9.58
N GLY A 93 1.14 11.99 -10.52
CA GLY A 93 1.44 11.55 -11.87
C GLY A 93 0.25 11.61 -12.81
N GLY A 94 0.39 10.96 -13.96
CA GLY A 94 -0.66 10.89 -14.97
C GLY A 94 -1.82 9.97 -14.58
N THR A 95 -3.00 10.30 -15.09
CA THR A 95 -4.20 9.47 -14.97
C THR A 95 -4.00 8.12 -15.66
N GLN A 96 -4.41 7.05 -15.01
CA GLN A 96 -4.34 5.71 -15.57
C GLN A 96 -5.38 5.50 -16.67
N ALA A 97 -5.03 4.70 -17.69
CA ALA A 97 -5.89 4.47 -18.84
C ALA A 97 -6.93 3.36 -18.63
N ARG A 98 -6.75 2.49 -17.62
CA ARG A 98 -7.66 1.36 -17.38
C ARG A 98 -8.94 1.84 -16.73
N SER A 99 -10.10 1.43 -17.26
CA SER A 99 -11.42 1.91 -16.82
C SER A 99 -11.71 1.64 -15.34
N TRP A 100 -11.30 0.48 -14.82
CA TRP A 100 -11.55 0.12 -13.43
C TRP A 100 -10.78 0.99 -12.41
N PHE A 101 -9.68 1.64 -12.81
CA PHE A 101 -9.01 2.64 -11.95
C PHE A 101 -9.87 3.89 -11.72
N LEU A 102 -10.79 4.17 -12.66
CA LEU A 102 -11.67 5.31 -12.63
C LEU A 102 -13.07 4.97 -12.08
N ASP A 103 -13.24 3.76 -11.59
CA ASP A 103 -14.47 3.23 -11.00
C ASP A 103 -14.21 2.95 -9.51
N ASN A 104 -14.86 3.73 -8.65
CA ASN A 104 -14.69 3.61 -7.21
C ASN A 104 -15.15 2.25 -6.67
N ALA A 105 -16.24 1.70 -7.21
CA ALA A 105 -16.76 0.41 -6.79
C ALA A 105 -15.82 -0.76 -7.14
N ALA A 106 -15.16 -0.69 -8.30
CA ALA A 106 -14.25 -1.73 -8.76
C ALA A 106 -12.84 -1.61 -8.17
N GLY A 107 -12.28 -0.38 -8.14
CA GLY A 107 -10.88 -0.12 -7.84
C GLY A 107 -10.61 0.77 -6.64
N GLY A 108 -11.58 1.56 -6.18
CA GLY A 108 -11.41 2.53 -5.08
C GLY A 108 -10.63 3.79 -5.47
N GLY A 109 -10.47 4.03 -6.78
CA GLY A 109 -9.87 5.26 -7.31
C GLY A 109 -8.43 5.51 -6.88
N ASN A 110 -8.03 6.78 -6.93
CA ASN A 110 -6.69 7.22 -6.66
C ASN A 110 -6.23 6.91 -5.22
N LEU A 111 -7.14 7.02 -4.25
CA LEU A 111 -6.84 6.74 -2.84
C LEU A 111 -6.41 5.27 -2.65
N LEU A 112 -7.18 4.30 -3.12
CA LEU A 112 -6.85 2.90 -2.96
C LEU A 112 -5.70 2.46 -3.88
N GLU A 113 -5.69 2.93 -5.13
CA GLU A 113 -4.68 2.49 -6.09
C GLU A 113 -3.29 3.05 -5.79
N ARG A 114 -3.17 4.36 -5.56
CA ARG A 114 -1.90 5.03 -5.30
C ARG A 114 -1.66 5.27 -3.82
N GLY A 115 -2.71 5.72 -3.12
CA GLY A 115 -2.63 6.08 -1.71
C GLY A 115 -2.29 4.89 -0.84
N SER A 116 -2.80 3.69 -1.13
CA SER A 116 -2.51 2.51 -0.33
C SER A 116 -1.02 2.15 -0.28
N HIS A 117 -0.26 2.38 -1.36
CA HIS A 117 1.20 2.20 -1.35
C HIS A 117 1.91 3.17 -0.40
N GLN A 118 1.47 4.45 -0.40
CA GLN A 118 2.03 5.47 0.49
C GLN A 118 1.66 5.20 1.95
N ILE A 119 0.41 4.81 2.21
CA ILE A 119 -0.07 4.43 3.54
C ILE A 119 0.71 3.23 4.06
N ASP A 120 0.89 2.19 3.25
CA ASP A 120 1.64 0.99 3.61
C ASP A 120 3.11 1.31 3.94
N LEU A 121 3.77 2.14 3.12
CA LEU A 121 5.14 2.55 3.38
C LEU A 121 5.24 3.45 4.62
N ALA A 122 4.27 4.35 4.84
CA ALA A 122 4.21 5.19 6.04
C ALA A 122 4.10 4.33 7.30
N ARG A 123 3.21 3.32 7.32
CA ARG A 123 3.12 2.34 8.41
C ARG A 123 4.43 1.59 8.61
N ALA A 124 5.10 1.19 7.54
CA ALA A 124 6.37 0.47 7.59
C ALA A 124 7.54 1.29 8.15
N LEU A 125 7.47 2.64 8.08
CA LEU A 125 8.52 3.56 8.53
C LEU A 125 8.19 4.25 9.87
N ALA A 126 6.93 4.64 10.09
CA ALA A 126 6.52 5.46 11.23
C ALA A 126 5.63 4.73 12.24
N GLY A 127 5.23 3.50 11.95
CA GLY A 127 4.35 2.71 12.82
C GLY A 127 2.86 2.84 12.47
N GLU A 128 2.01 2.26 13.31
CA GLU A 128 0.58 2.17 13.04
C GLU A 128 -0.13 3.52 13.09
N VAL A 129 -1.17 3.65 12.27
CA VAL A 129 -2.01 4.85 12.17
C VAL A 129 -3.25 4.66 13.03
N THR A 130 -3.53 5.63 13.89
CA THR A 130 -4.68 5.59 14.82
C THR A 130 -5.87 6.42 14.36
N ALA A 131 -5.64 7.46 13.55
CA ALA A 131 -6.70 8.30 12.99
C ALA A 131 -6.28 8.96 11.68
N VAL A 132 -7.27 9.34 10.87
CA VAL A 132 -7.07 9.95 9.56
C VAL A 132 -7.95 11.18 9.41
N GLN A 133 -7.42 12.25 8.80
CA GLN A 133 -8.16 13.33 8.16
C GLN A 133 -7.91 13.27 6.66
N ALA A 134 -8.89 13.64 5.85
CA ALA A 134 -8.76 13.63 4.40
C ALA A 134 -9.45 14.80 3.75
N ALA A 135 -8.89 15.25 2.63
CA ALA A 135 -9.48 16.22 1.73
C ALA A 135 -9.23 15.81 0.29
N ALA A 136 -10.20 16.05 -0.58
CA ALA A 136 -10.11 15.68 -1.98
C ALA A 136 -10.55 16.80 -2.92
N ALA A 137 -10.13 16.71 -4.17
CA ALA A 137 -10.53 17.61 -5.24
C ALA A 137 -10.63 16.88 -6.57
N SER A 138 -11.62 17.29 -7.38
CA SER A 138 -11.83 16.80 -8.73
C SER A 138 -11.83 17.96 -9.71
N VAL A 139 -10.73 18.11 -10.44
CA VAL A 139 -10.55 19.20 -11.41
C VAL A 139 -10.56 18.67 -12.85
N ARG A 140 -9.80 17.61 -13.11
CA ARG A 140 -9.63 17.02 -14.43
C ARG A 140 -10.59 15.87 -14.69
N LEU A 141 -10.83 15.05 -13.68
CA LEU A 141 -11.76 13.93 -13.70
C LEU A 141 -13.15 14.37 -13.21
N ALA A 142 -13.49 15.68 -13.41
CA ALA A 142 -14.75 16.25 -12.99
C ALA A 142 -15.93 15.28 -13.23
N PRO A 143 -16.95 15.26 -12.37
CA PRO A 143 -17.95 14.20 -12.31
C PRO A 143 -18.46 13.84 -13.71
N ARG A 144 -18.03 12.70 -14.23
CA ARG A 144 -18.62 12.11 -15.39
C ARG A 144 -19.98 11.60 -14.94
N THR A 145 -21.04 12.03 -15.60
CA THR A 145 -22.39 11.50 -15.36
C THR A 145 -22.40 10.02 -15.71
N GLY A 146 -22.30 9.15 -14.72
CA GLY A 146 -22.31 7.69 -14.87
C GLY A 146 -21.45 6.97 -13.82
N PRO A 147 -21.55 5.64 -13.70
CA PRO A 147 -20.86 4.87 -12.67
C PRO A 147 -19.32 4.86 -12.79
N ALA A 148 -18.75 5.32 -13.89
CA ALA A 148 -17.32 5.41 -14.12
C ALA A 148 -16.81 6.85 -13.98
N GLY A 149 -17.04 7.51 -12.85
CA GLY A 149 -16.63 8.91 -12.71
C GLY A 149 -16.79 9.51 -11.32
N ASP A 150 -16.81 8.68 -10.29
CA ASP A 150 -16.96 9.08 -8.89
C ASP A 150 -15.66 9.03 -8.09
N ILE A 151 -14.52 9.20 -8.76
CA ILE A 151 -13.22 9.26 -8.12
C ILE A 151 -12.65 10.68 -8.13
N ASP A 152 -11.86 10.98 -7.10
CA ASP A 152 -11.15 12.25 -7.00
C ASP A 152 -9.82 12.25 -7.76
N ASP A 153 -9.45 13.38 -8.36
CA ASP A 153 -8.16 13.59 -9.01
C ASP A 153 -7.01 13.66 -8.03
N ALA A 154 -7.26 14.30 -6.90
CA ALA A 154 -6.28 14.55 -5.87
C ALA A 154 -6.88 14.27 -4.50
N VAL A 155 -6.13 13.58 -3.66
CA VAL A 155 -6.47 13.31 -2.27
C VAL A 155 -5.27 13.67 -1.40
N THR A 156 -5.54 14.36 -0.30
CA THR A 156 -4.55 14.62 0.75
C THR A 156 -5.02 13.99 2.04
N LEU A 157 -4.13 13.29 2.71
CA LEU A 157 -4.36 12.64 3.99
C LEU A 157 -3.49 13.27 5.06
N VAL A 158 -4.02 13.39 6.28
CA VAL A 158 -3.25 13.59 7.51
C VAL A 158 -3.40 12.32 8.34
N LEU A 159 -2.29 11.68 8.67
CA LEU A 159 -2.22 10.45 9.44
C LEU A 159 -1.72 10.77 10.85
N HIS A 160 -2.39 10.26 11.86
CA HIS A 160 -1.95 10.30 13.25
C HIS A 160 -1.31 8.96 13.59
N PHE A 161 -0.02 8.94 13.90
CA PHE A 161 0.67 7.72 14.27
C PHE A 161 0.51 7.40 15.77
N GLU A 162 0.45 6.13 16.11
CA GLU A 162 0.32 5.66 17.48
C GLU A 162 1.43 6.20 18.40
N ALA A 163 2.64 6.33 17.90
CA ALA A 163 3.78 6.89 18.62
C ALA A 163 3.71 8.42 18.81
N GLY A 164 2.70 9.11 18.27
CA GLY A 164 2.44 10.55 18.46
C GLY A 164 2.91 11.46 17.32
N GLY A 165 3.55 10.93 16.28
CA GLY A 165 3.92 11.72 15.09
C GLY A 165 2.76 11.94 14.12
N LEU A 166 2.99 12.80 13.13
CA LEU A 166 2.04 13.09 12.06
C LEU A 166 2.61 12.73 10.69
N GLY A 167 1.73 12.23 9.80
CA GLY A 167 2.04 12.02 8.39
C GLY A 167 1.14 12.85 7.50
N THR A 168 1.66 13.34 6.38
CA THR A 168 0.86 13.91 5.30
C THR A 168 1.17 13.15 4.01
N ILE A 169 0.13 12.69 3.32
CA ILE A 169 0.26 12.00 2.04
C ILE A 169 -0.55 12.76 1.00
N VAL A 170 0.05 13.04 -0.15
CA VAL A 170 -0.62 13.60 -1.32
C VAL A 170 -0.59 12.58 -2.46
N VAL A 171 -1.75 12.22 -2.98
CA VAL A 171 -1.88 11.40 -4.18
C VAL A 171 -2.68 12.17 -5.23
N ALA A 172 -2.20 12.20 -6.48
CA ALA A 172 -2.90 12.95 -7.52
C ALA A 172 -2.67 12.38 -8.92
N TRP A 173 -3.74 12.38 -9.72
CA TRP A 173 -3.78 12.05 -11.16
C TRP A 173 -4.09 13.28 -12.00
N THR A 174 -3.55 14.41 -11.65
CA THR A 174 -3.89 15.72 -12.23
C THR A 174 -3.13 16.06 -13.50
N SER A 175 -1.99 15.42 -13.76
CA SER A 175 -1.15 15.73 -14.91
C SER A 175 -1.13 14.60 -15.95
N ALA A 176 -1.23 14.97 -17.24
CA ALA A 176 -1.00 14.06 -18.35
C ALA A 176 0.42 14.18 -18.93
N ALA A 177 1.13 15.27 -18.66
CA ALA A 177 2.33 15.67 -19.37
C ALA A 177 3.61 15.65 -18.52
N LEU A 178 3.48 15.58 -17.20
CA LEU A 178 4.65 15.56 -16.31
C LEU A 178 5.03 14.15 -15.93
N PRO A 179 6.31 13.84 -15.80
CA PRO A 179 6.77 12.59 -15.21
C PRO A 179 6.22 12.46 -13.80
N GLY A 180 5.94 11.22 -13.38
CA GLY A 180 5.48 10.95 -12.01
C GLY A 180 6.52 11.38 -10.97
N SER A 181 6.05 11.79 -9.80
CA SER A 181 6.87 12.16 -8.64
C SER A 181 6.40 11.32 -7.45
N TYR A 182 7.25 10.41 -7.00
CA TYR A 182 6.96 9.43 -5.95
C TYR A 182 8.09 9.45 -4.93
N TRP A 183 7.80 9.87 -3.71
CA TRP A 183 8.77 9.94 -2.64
C TRP A 183 8.11 9.95 -1.26
N VAL A 184 8.91 9.68 -0.23
CA VAL A 184 8.59 9.85 1.18
C VAL A 184 9.77 10.49 1.88
N GLU A 185 9.50 11.54 2.66
CA GLU A 185 10.44 12.15 3.61
C GLU A 185 9.99 11.87 5.03
N VAL A 186 10.96 11.53 5.89
CA VAL A 186 10.70 11.20 7.28
C VAL A 186 11.69 11.96 8.16
N THR A 187 11.17 12.62 9.19
CA THR A 187 11.99 13.31 10.18
C THR A 187 11.72 12.76 11.58
N ALA A 188 12.79 12.60 12.32
CA ALA A 188 12.84 12.20 13.71
C ALA A 188 13.87 13.08 14.43
N PRO A 189 14.00 13.05 15.77
CA PRO A 189 14.90 13.96 16.51
C PRO A 189 16.33 14.05 15.96
N ASP A 190 16.93 12.93 15.60
CA ASP A 190 18.30 12.87 15.09
C ASP A 190 18.41 12.32 13.67
N ALA A 191 17.29 12.25 12.92
CA ALA A 191 17.28 11.75 11.55
C ALA A 191 16.34 12.56 10.65
N ALA A 192 16.81 12.81 9.43
CA ALA A 192 16.00 13.33 8.34
C ALA A 192 16.39 12.57 7.08
N ILE A 193 15.48 11.75 6.57
CA ILE A 193 15.73 10.89 5.42
C ILE A 193 14.66 11.07 4.35
N ARG A 194 15.05 10.85 3.11
CA ARG A 194 14.18 10.82 1.94
C ARG A 194 14.36 9.52 1.18
N LEU A 195 13.26 8.88 0.87
CA LEU A 195 13.17 7.78 -0.08
C LEU A 195 12.56 8.33 -1.38
N ASP A 196 13.36 8.45 -2.44
CA ASP A 196 12.84 8.58 -3.79
C ASP A 196 12.39 7.20 -4.25
N LEU A 197 11.15 7.15 -4.73
CA LEU A 197 10.50 5.95 -5.23
C LEU A 197 10.45 6.04 -6.76
N ASP A 198 9.88 5.08 -7.42
CA ASP A 198 9.81 4.96 -8.87
C ASP A 198 10.12 6.27 -9.66
N PRO A 199 11.08 6.24 -10.61
CA PRO A 199 11.83 5.06 -11.09
C PRO A 199 13.20 4.84 -10.45
N HIS A 200 13.65 5.66 -9.51
CA HIS A 200 15.07 5.71 -9.12
C HIS A 200 15.43 5.00 -7.81
N PHE A 201 14.48 4.70 -6.94
CA PHE A 201 14.65 3.97 -5.68
C PHE A 201 15.95 4.32 -4.93
N ARG A 202 15.98 5.51 -4.31
CA ARG A 202 17.13 6.03 -3.57
C ARG A 202 16.75 6.39 -2.15
N LEU A 203 17.68 6.14 -1.23
CA LEU A 203 17.66 6.71 0.11
C LEU A 203 18.73 7.78 0.20
N SER A 204 18.40 8.91 0.79
CA SER A 204 19.32 10.00 1.10
C SER A 204 18.93 10.68 2.41
N GLY A 205 19.88 11.32 3.08
CA GLY A 205 19.59 12.07 4.28
C GLY A 205 20.71 12.06 5.30
N VAL A 206 20.34 12.26 6.55
CA VAL A 206 21.25 12.29 7.70
C VAL A 206 20.63 11.52 8.86
N SER A 207 21.44 10.79 9.61
CA SER A 207 21.03 10.17 10.88
C SER A 207 22.19 10.24 11.87
N ASN A 208 21.93 10.69 13.10
CA ASN A 208 22.92 10.88 14.15
C ASN A 208 24.16 11.68 13.69
N GLY A 209 23.91 12.75 12.90
CA GLY A 209 24.96 13.62 12.35
C GLY A 209 25.76 13.02 11.18
N ALA A 210 25.49 11.78 10.78
CA ALA A 210 26.19 11.13 9.66
C ALA A 210 25.30 11.06 8.40
N PRO A 211 25.86 11.21 7.18
CA PRO A 211 25.11 11.05 5.97
C PRO A 211 24.61 9.62 5.78
N VAL A 212 23.38 9.48 5.30
CA VAL A 212 22.76 8.22 4.90
C VAL A 212 22.50 8.28 3.40
N ALA A 213 23.03 7.31 2.64
CA ALA A 213 22.77 7.23 1.21
C ALA A 213 22.82 5.77 0.75
N ALA A 214 21.84 5.38 -0.05
CA ALA A 214 21.79 4.07 -0.70
C ALA A 214 21.00 4.16 -2.01
N VAL A 215 21.29 3.26 -2.94
CA VAL A 215 20.54 3.10 -4.19
C VAL A 215 20.14 1.64 -4.28
N ALA A 216 18.87 1.40 -4.56
CA ALA A 216 18.37 0.04 -4.70
C ALA A 216 19.08 -0.70 -5.84
N GLN A 217 19.44 -1.96 -5.60
CA GLN A 217 20.15 -2.80 -6.57
C GLN A 217 19.20 -3.57 -7.48
N ALA A 218 17.94 -3.71 -7.07
CA ALA A 218 16.92 -4.40 -7.85
C ALA A 218 15.57 -3.70 -7.71
N ARG A 219 14.69 -3.89 -8.69
CA ARG A 219 13.34 -3.35 -8.63
C ARG A 219 12.55 -4.04 -7.51
N PRO A 220 11.79 -3.27 -6.71
CA PRO A 220 11.06 -3.84 -5.58
C PRO A 220 10.02 -4.88 -6.00
N PHE A 221 9.44 -4.73 -7.18
CA PHE A 221 8.49 -5.70 -7.73
C PHE A 221 9.15 -7.06 -7.95
N ASP A 222 10.30 -7.09 -8.64
CA ASP A 222 11.01 -8.34 -8.92
C ASP A 222 11.40 -9.05 -7.61
N ARG A 223 11.93 -8.28 -6.64
CA ARG A 223 12.27 -8.80 -5.30
C ARG A 223 11.06 -9.32 -4.54
N SER A 224 9.90 -8.66 -4.65
CA SER A 224 8.67 -9.13 -4.00
C SER A 224 8.24 -10.49 -4.54
N VAL A 225 8.31 -10.66 -5.86
CA VAL A 225 8.00 -11.93 -6.52
C VAL A 225 9.01 -13.02 -6.17
N ASP A 226 10.31 -12.71 -6.22
CA ASP A 226 11.38 -13.66 -5.86
C ASP A 226 11.22 -14.16 -4.42
N ARG A 227 10.92 -13.26 -3.48
CA ARG A 227 10.67 -13.62 -2.08
C ARG A 227 9.43 -14.48 -1.91
N PHE A 228 8.35 -14.16 -2.63
CA PHE A 228 7.15 -15.00 -2.63
C PHE A 228 7.44 -16.41 -3.17
N VAL A 229 8.15 -16.52 -4.28
CA VAL A 229 8.51 -17.82 -4.88
C VAL A 229 9.42 -18.61 -3.93
N ALA A 230 10.39 -17.95 -3.27
CA ALA A 230 11.22 -18.58 -2.25
C ALA A 230 10.40 -19.07 -1.06
N ALA A 231 9.47 -18.26 -0.57
CA ALA A 231 8.54 -18.60 0.51
C ALA A 231 7.65 -19.79 0.14
N ALA A 232 7.08 -19.79 -1.06
CA ALA A 232 6.24 -20.87 -1.55
C ALA A 232 6.99 -22.21 -1.65
N ARG A 233 8.26 -22.18 -2.11
CA ARG A 233 9.11 -23.37 -2.22
C ARG A 233 9.57 -23.94 -0.89
N SER A 234 9.83 -23.05 0.09
CA SER A 234 10.34 -23.46 1.41
C SER A 234 9.24 -23.68 2.45
N GLY A 235 8.02 -23.22 2.19
CA GLY A 235 6.94 -23.20 3.17
C GLY A 235 7.15 -22.19 4.31
N ALA A 236 7.98 -21.16 4.09
CA ALA A 236 8.35 -20.16 5.09
C ALA A 236 7.60 -18.82 4.87
N PRO A 237 6.44 -18.59 5.54
CA PRO A 237 5.59 -17.41 5.30
C PRO A 237 6.25 -16.09 5.71
N ASP A 238 7.20 -16.08 6.60
CA ASP A 238 7.98 -14.92 7.04
C ASP A 238 8.93 -14.35 5.97
N LEU A 239 9.14 -15.07 4.88
CA LEU A 239 9.89 -14.55 3.74
C LEU A 239 9.10 -13.55 2.89
N VAL A 240 7.77 -13.54 2.94
CA VAL A 240 6.98 -12.58 2.15
C VAL A 240 7.17 -11.15 2.65
N CYS A 241 7.03 -10.18 1.75
CA CYS A 241 7.23 -8.77 2.09
C CYS A 241 6.03 -8.16 2.81
N CYS A 242 4.83 -8.62 2.49
CA CYS A 242 3.58 -8.20 3.11
C CYS A 242 2.65 -9.41 3.23
N ALA A 243 2.30 -9.76 4.45
CA ALA A 243 1.31 -10.78 4.74
C ALA A 243 -0.12 -10.20 4.69
N PRO A 244 -1.17 -11.04 4.53
CA PRO A 244 -2.56 -10.56 4.53
C PRO A 244 -2.94 -9.73 5.76
N GLY A 245 -2.47 -10.09 6.96
CA GLY A 245 -2.69 -9.32 8.19
C GLY A 245 -2.09 -7.91 8.19
N ASP A 246 -0.93 -7.73 7.54
CA ASP A 246 -0.35 -6.39 7.33
C ASP A 246 -1.14 -5.59 6.28
N ALA A 247 -1.58 -6.26 5.22
CA ALA A 247 -2.28 -5.62 4.12
C ALA A 247 -3.67 -5.12 4.51
N ILE A 248 -4.41 -5.86 5.34
CA ILE A 248 -5.71 -5.42 5.85
C ILE A 248 -5.59 -4.20 6.75
N ALA A 249 -4.53 -4.08 7.54
CA ALA A 249 -4.30 -2.88 8.36
C ALA A 249 -4.03 -1.64 7.49
N THR A 250 -3.36 -1.78 6.34
CA THR A 250 -3.25 -0.70 5.34
C THR A 250 -4.61 -0.34 4.75
N LEU A 251 -5.45 -1.34 4.45
CA LEU A 251 -6.80 -1.10 3.94
C LEU A 251 -7.69 -0.41 5.00
N ALA A 252 -7.53 -0.73 6.28
CA ALA A 252 -8.28 -0.07 7.36
C ALA A 252 -7.99 1.44 7.43
N VAL A 253 -6.74 1.85 7.23
CA VAL A 253 -6.37 3.26 7.12
C VAL A 253 -7.02 3.91 5.90
N ALA A 254 -7.03 3.23 4.76
CA ALA A 254 -7.68 3.74 3.54
C ALA A 254 -9.20 3.85 3.70
N ALA A 255 -9.85 2.89 4.36
CA ALA A 255 -11.29 2.93 4.66
C ALA A 255 -11.64 4.11 5.60
N ALA A 256 -10.82 4.34 6.64
CA ALA A 256 -10.98 5.51 7.50
C ALA A 256 -10.79 6.84 6.72
N ALA A 257 -9.91 6.84 5.72
CA ALA A 257 -9.75 8.01 4.84
C ALA A 257 -10.97 8.23 3.94
N GLU A 258 -11.59 7.18 3.39
CA GLU A 258 -12.86 7.30 2.64
C GLU A 258 -13.98 7.86 3.53
N GLU A 259 -14.09 7.40 4.77
CA GLU A 259 -15.06 7.93 5.74
C GLU A 259 -14.76 9.40 6.11
N ALA A 260 -13.47 9.75 6.26
CA ALA A 260 -13.06 11.15 6.52
C ALA A 260 -13.40 12.08 5.36
N LEU A 261 -13.25 11.62 4.10
CA LEU A 261 -13.69 12.35 2.92
C LEU A 261 -15.20 12.57 2.90
N ALA A 262 -15.98 11.57 3.28
CA ALA A 262 -17.44 11.65 3.28
C ALA A 262 -17.99 12.52 4.44
N SER A 263 -17.38 12.43 5.63
CA SER A 263 -17.85 13.12 6.84
C SER A 263 -17.23 14.50 7.05
N GLY A 264 -16.06 14.78 6.48
CA GLY A 264 -15.25 15.96 6.76
C GLY A 264 -14.66 15.97 8.18
N GLN A 265 -14.65 14.83 8.87
CA GLN A 265 -14.18 14.70 10.25
C GLN A 265 -12.88 13.88 10.33
N THR A 266 -12.20 13.98 11.48
CA THR A 266 -11.14 13.03 11.82
C THR A 266 -11.78 11.69 12.16
N VAL A 267 -11.36 10.63 11.49
CA VAL A 267 -11.89 9.28 11.66
C VAL A 267 -10.84 8.39 12.32
N PRO A 268 -11.17 7.70 13.43
CA PRO A 268 -10.26 6.72 14.02
C PRO A 268 -10.15 5.51 13.10
N VAL A 269 -8.94 4.93 13.02
CA VAL A 269 -8.72 3.68 12.32
C VAL A 269 -9.23 2.53 13.19
N SER A 270 -10.15 1.73 12.66
CA SER A 270 -10.70 0.59 13.40
C SER A 270 -9.59 -0.44 13.65
N CYS A 271 -9.41 -0.81 14.92
CA CYS A 271 -8.58 -1.96 15.26
C CYS A 271 -9.25 -3.22 14.69
N LEU A 272 -8.55 -3.90 13.80
CA LEU A 272 -8.97 -5.22 13.34
C LEU A 272 -8.57 -6.22 14.42
N GLY A 273 -9.57 -6.72 15.16
CA GLY A 273 -9.38 -7.68 16.25
C GLY A 273 -8.85 -9.03 15.79
#